data_b82c6c1cd741f978703a3e9ad01d480b
#
_entry.id   b82c6c1cd741f978703a3e9ad01d480b
#
_cell.length_a   1.000
_cell.length_b   1.000
_cell.length_c   1.000
_cell.angle_alpha   90.00
_cell.angle_beta   90.00
_cell.angle_gamma   90.00
#
_symmetry.space_group_name_H-M   'P 1'
#
loop_
_entity.id
_entity.type
_entity.pdbx_description
1 polymer ?
#
loop_
_entity_poly.entity_id
_entity_poly.type
_entity_poly.pdbx_seq_one_letter_code
_entity_poly.pdbx_strand_id
1 'polypeptide(L)'
;MTREEWLQKAVEMIDSEIFEGDLDTINHQFQINCGICPGKKLSNTIQPYDGENVKLDDFFPTTISISHTIKDPVEMLGNLTRECIFAFFNEKGVNKRTKKLFEKYYFEAPYTAYNPSEYLKTLLNVVYKQMEAKYGKFPGETVVVYPKEKKEGKKNTLVMFCPDCGFEAKVSRKMFEKHGQVCPTCVCGTKMGIDCEEDAKENAES
;
A
#
# COMPACT_ATOMS: atom_id res chain seq x y z
N MET A 1 4.45 -19.97 16.79
CA MET A 1 4.97 -19.47 15.50
C MET A 1 4.34 -18.11 15.22
N THR A 2 5.13 -17.08 14.91
CA THR A 2 4.64 -15.76 14.52
C THR A 2 4.10 -15.77 13.08
N ARG A 3 3.42 -14.67 12.67
CA ARG A 3 2.95 -14.53 11.28
C ARG A 3 4.12 -14.50 10.30
N GLU A 4 5.18 -13.80 10.67
CA GLU A 4 6.41 -13.69 9.90
C GLU A 4 7.07 -15.06 9.68
N GLU A 5 7.23 -15.83 10.77
CA GLU A 5 7.78 -17.17 10.70
C GLU A 5 6.91 -18.11 9.82
N TRP A 6 5.59 -18.00 9.94
CA TRP A 6 4.67 -18.78 9.12
C TRP A 6 4.80 -18.43 7.64
N LEU A 7 4.85 -17.14 7.31
CA LEU A 7 5.03 -16.68 5.94
C LEU A 7 6.42 -16.98 5.38
N GLN A 8 7.45 -16.95 6.23
CA GLN A 8 8.80 -17.36 5.83
C GLN A 8 8.82 -18.84 5.37
N LYS A 9 8.11 -19.72 6.09
CA LYS A 9 7.93 -21.13 5.69
C LYS A 9 7.06 -21.29 4.45
N ALA A 10 6.10 -20.40 4.26
CA ALA A 10 5.23 -20.44 3.09
C ALA A 10 5.98 -20.15 1.79
N VAL A 11 7.07 -19.36 1.80
CA VAL A 11 7.87 -19.11 0.60
C VAL A 11 8.44 -20.41 0.02
N GLU A 12 8.90 -21.34 0.84
CA GLU A 12 9.42 -22.64 0.39
C GLU A 12 8.34 -23.45 -0.34
N MET A 13 7.09 -23.42 0.16
CA MET A 13 5.97 -24.11 -0.49
C MET A 13 5.49 -23.40 -1.74
N ILE A 14 5.45 -22.07 -1.72
CA ILE A 14 5.12 -21.24 -2.88
C ILE A 14 6.14 -21.50 -3.99
N ASP A 15 7.42 -21.59 -3.66
CA ASP A 15 8.47 -21.92 -4.63
C ASP A 15 8.22 -23.28 -5.27
N SER A 16 7.98 -24.32 -4.45
CA SER A 16 7.72 -25.67 -4.96
C SER A 16 6.44 -25.77 -5.82
N GLU A 17 5.33 -25.17 -5.37
CA GLU A 17 4.02 -25.39 -5.96
C GLU A 17 3.65 -24.40 -7.08
N ILE A 18 4.25 -23.21 -7.07
CA ILE A 18 3.88 -22.12 -8.00
C ILE A 18 5.06 -21.74 -8.89
N PHE A 19 6.27 -21.65 -8.33
CA PHE A 19 7.46 -21.24 -9.08
C PHE A 19 8.27 -22.42 -9.63
N GLU A 20 7.89 -23.66 -9.32
CA GLU A 20 8.57 -24.88 -9.79
C GLU A 20 10.06 -24.93 -9.42
N GLY A 21 10.44 -24.28 -8.32
CA GLY A 21 11.82 -24.16 -7.86
C GLY A 21 12.61 -23.03 -8.55
N ASP A 22 11.94 -22.12 -9.25
CA ASP A 22 12.60 -20.99 -9.93
C ASP A 22 13.10 -19.90 -8.95
N LEU A 23 12.67 -19.92 -7.68
CA LEU A 23 13.17 -18.98 -6.67
C LEU A 23 14.48 -19.49 -6.08
N ASP A 24 15.52 -18.69 -6.16
CA ASP A 24 16.79 -18.98 -5.49
C ASP A 24 16.73 -18.62 -4.00
N THR A 25 15.89 -19.34 -3.26
CA THR A 25 15.68 -19.11 -1.82
C THR A 25 16.89 -19.43 -0.96
N ILE A 26 17.85 -20.22 -1.48
CA ILE A 26 19.06 -20.63 -0.75
C ILE A 26 20.10 -19.51 -0.77
N ASN A 27 20.32 -18.89 -1.94
CA ASN A 27 21.35 -17.88 -2.12
C ASN A 27 20.81 -16.45 -1.94
N HIS A 28 19.50 -16.27 -1.90
CA HIS A 28 18.89 -14.96 -1.76
C HIS A 28 18.42 -14.72 -0.33
N GLN A 29 19.12 -13.83 0.38
CA GLN A 29 18.70 -13.46 1.74
C GLN A 29 17.50 -12.53 1.68
N PHE A 30 16.42 -12.92 2.35
CA PHE A 30 15.22 -12.12 2.46
C PHE A 30 14.62 -12.25 3.87
N GLN A 31 13.85 -11.26 4.25
CA GLN A 31 13.06 -11.27 5.48
C GLN A 31 11.63 -10.84 5.20
N ILE A 32 10.70 -11.38 5.95
CA ILE A 32 9.28 -11.00 5.88
C ILE A 32 8.91 -10.18 7.10
N ASN A 33 8.17 -9.12 6.87
CA ASN A 33 7.64 -8.23 7.90
C ASN A 33 6.11 -8.14 7.76
N CYS A 34 5.38 -8.42 8.83
CA CYS A 34 3.94 -8.23 8.90
C CYS A 34 3.63 -6.92 9.63
N GLY A 35 3.39 -5.87 8.86
CA GLY A 35 3.23 -4.53 9.43
C GLY A 35 2.41 -3.59 8.58
N ILE A 36 2.66 -2.30 8.74
CA ILE A 36 2.03 -1.25 7.96
C ILE A 36 2.83 -1.04 6.68
N CYS A 37 2.23 -1.40 5.55
CA CYS A 37 2.82 -1.09 4.25
C CYS A 37 2.66 0.39 3.91
N PRO A 38 3.62 0.99 3.17
CA PRO A 38 3.56 2.39 2.76
C PRO A 38 2.30 2.70 1.94
N GLY A 39 1.65 3.81 2.25
CA GLY A 39 0.43 4.23 1.56
C GLY A 39 -0.76 3.30 1.86
N LYS A 40 -1.53 2.97 0.82
CA LYS A 40 -2.69 2.04 0.89
C LYS A 40 -2.37 0.65 0.34
N LYS A 41 -1.09 0.31 0.21
CA LYS A 41 -0.67 -0.98 -0.33
C LYS A 41 -0.92 -2.10 0.67
N LEU A 42 -1.27 -3.28 0.16
CA LEU A 42 -1.42 -4.50 0.95
C LEU A 42 -0.09 -5.26 1.08
N SER A 43 0.84 -5.02 0.16
CA SER A 43 2.18 -5.61 0.18
C SER A 43 3.20 -4.66 -0.47
N ASN A 44 4.48 -4.86 -0.16
CA ASN A 44 5.57 -4.10 -0.75
C ASN A 44 6.90 -4.85 -0.59
N THR A 45 7.73 -4.80 -1.63
CA THR A 45 9.11 -5.30 -1.59
C THR A 45 10.07 -4.12 -1.56
N ILE A 46 11.03 -4.18 -0.64
CA ILE A 46 12.14 -3.25 -0.53
C ILE A 46 13.40 -4.04 -0.81
N GLN A 47 14.04 -3.76 -1.94
CA GLN A 47 15.32 -4.35 -2.28
C GLN A 47 16.45 -3.58 -1.57
N PRO A 48 17.58 -4.24 -1.27
CA PRO A 48 18.76 -3.54 -0.77
C PRO A 48 19.17 -2.46 -1.79
N TYR A 49 19.64 -1.36 -1.26
CA TYR A 49 20.14 -0.25 -2.08
C TYR A 49 21.47 -0.64 -2.70
N ASP A 50 21.50 -0.83 -4.02
CA ASP A 50 22.71 -1.07 -4.81
C ASP A 50 23.36 0.25 -5.24
N GLY A 51 23.54 1.17 -4.31
CA GLY A 51 24.35 2.37 -4.53
C GLY A 51 25.82 2.00 -4.63
N GLU A 52 26.54 2.56 -5.61
CA GLU A 52 27.96 2.29 -5.94
C GLU A 52 28.97 2.46 -4.77
N ASN A 53 28.50 2.80 -3.57
CA ASN A 53 29.31 3.11 -2.40
C ASN A 53 28.97 2.26 -1.15
N VAL A 54 28.15 1.22 -1.25
CA VAL A 54 27.89 0.35 -0.10
C VAL A 54 29.02 -0.67 0.00
N LYS A 55 29.79 -0.62 1.07
CA LYS A 55 30.81 -1.66 1.37
C LYS A 55 30.10 -2.99 1.54
N LEU A 56 30.71 -4.08 1.06
CA LEU A 56 30.18 -5.46 1.12
C LEU A 56 29.75 -5.92 2.52
N ASP A 57 30.13 -5.22 3.57
CA ASP A 57 29.83 -5.54 4.97
C ASP A 57 28.41 -5.10 5.41
N ASP A 58 27.72 -4.27 4.61
CA ASP A 58 26.34 -3.80 4.89
C ASP A 58 25.33 -4.54 4.01
N PHE A 59 25.31 -5.88 4.10
CA PHE A 59 24.34 -6.68 3.36
C PHE A 59 22.95 -6.57 3.98
N PHE A 60 22.12 -5.72 3.43
CA PHE A 60 20.71 -5.62 3.83
C PHE A 60 19.89 -6.67 3.07
N PRO A 61 19.17 -7.55 3.75
CA PRO A 61 18.32 -8.53 3.09
C PRO A 61 17.16 -7.83 2.36
N THR A 62 16.71 -8.42 1.26
CA THR A 62 15.46 -8.00 0.62
C THR A 62 14.32 -8.13 1.62
N THR A 63 13.57 -7.06 1.84
CA THR A 63 12.46 -7.07 2.80
C THR A 63 11.13 -7.13 2.06
N ILE A 64 10.35 -8.18 2.33
CA ILE A 64 8.97 -8.33 1.87
C ILE A 64 8.05 -7.91 3.01
N SER A 65 7.28 -6.85 2.81
CA SER A 65 6.31 -6.36 3.77
C SER A 65 4.90 -6.76 3.35
N ILE A 66 4.17 -7.44 4.22
CA ILE A 66 2.77 -7.83 4.01
C ILE A 66 1.91 -7.10 5.04
N SER A 67 0.79 -6.53 4.59
CA SER A 67 -0.08 -5.78 5.48
C SER A 67 -0.75 -6.69 6.52
N HIS A 68 -0.69 -6.27 7.78
CA HIS A 68 -1.40 -6.92 8.87
C HIS A 68 -2.93 -6.85 8.74
N THR A 69 -3.44 -5.99 7.84
CA THR A 69 -4.90 -5.83 7.60
C THR A 69 -5.50 -6.95 6.77
N ILE A 70 -4.68 -7.73 6.07
CA ILE A 70 -5.15 -8.90 5.33
C ILE A 70 -5.50 -9.99 6.34
N LYS A 71 -6.77 -10.40 6.32
CA LYS A 71 -7.30 -11.42 7.25
C LYS A 71 -7.38 -12.79 6.62
N ASP A 72 -7.64 -12.84 5.32
CA ASP A 72 -7.71 -14.09 4.57
C ASP A 72 -6.30 -14.63 4.32
N PRO A 73 -5.96 -15.83 4.81
CA PRO A 73 -4.63 -16.42 4.62
C PRO A 73 -4.32 -16.73 3.16
N VAL A 74 -5.31 -17.03 2.33
CA VAL A 74 -5.11 -17.29 0.89
C VAL A 74 -4.78 -15.99 0.15
N GLU A 75 -5.48 -14.89 0.47
CA GLU A 75 -5.15 -13.57 -0.05
C GLU A 75 -3.75 -13.13 0.41
N MET A 76 -3.37 -13.45 1.63
CA MET A 76 -2.05 -13.15 2.16
C MET A 76 -0.95 -13.91 1.42
N LEU A 77 -1.12 -15.21 1.19
CA LEU A 77 -0.21 -16.01 0.37
C LEU A 77 -0.11 -15.49 -1.05
N GLY A 78 -1.21 -15.04 -1.63
CA GLY A 78 -1.22 -14.46 -2.97
C GLY A 78 -0.46 -13.14 -3.06
N ASN A 79 -0.60 -12.25 -2.08
CA ASN A 79 0.22 -11.05 -1.99
C ASN A 79 1.70 -11.40 -1.77
N LEU A 80 2.02 -12.41 -0.94
CA LEU A 80 3.38 -12.89 -0.77
C LEU A 80 3.96 -13.42 -2.08
N THR A 81 3.21 -14.25 -2.82
CA THR A 81 3.62 -14.76 -4.14
C THR A 81 3.93 -13.61 -5.11
N ARG A 82 3.08 -12.58 -5.13
CA ARG A 82 3.31 -11.39 -5.95
C ARG A 82 4.61 -10.67 -5.58
N GLU A 83 4.87 -10.48 -4.30
CA GLU A 83 6.09 -9.81 -3.85
C GLU A 83 7.35 -10.68 -4.05
N CYS A 84 7.23 -12.02 -4.03
CA CYS A 84 8.33 -12.90 -4.42
C CYS A 84 8.79 -12.64 -5.86
N ILE A 85 7.89 -12.32 -6.80
CA ILE A 85 8.27 -11.95 -8.16
C ILE A 85 9.19 -10.71 -8.16
N PHE A 86 8.87 -9.69 -7.38
CA PHE A 86 9.73 -8.52 -7.28
C PHE A 86 11.05 -8.82 -6.57
N ALA A 87 11.00 -9.58 -5.49
CA ALA A 87 12.15 -9.88 -4.65
C ALA A 87 13.19 -10.73 -5.39
N PHE A 88 12.77 -11.90 -5.88
CA PHE A 88 13.69 -12.92 -6.40
C PHE A 88 14.10 -12.69 -7.85
N PHE A 89 13.27 -12.02 -8.65
CA PHE A 89 13.63 -11.66 -10.04
C PHE A 89 14.22 -10.25 -10.17
N ASN A 90 14.51 -9.59 -9.05
CA ASN A 90 15.13 -8.26 -8.98
C ASN A 90 14.37 -7.19 -9.78
N GLU A 91 13.05 -7.13 -9.62
CA GLU A 91 12.19 -6.22 -10.38
C GLU A 91 11.77 -5.03 -9.52
N LYS A 92 11.95 -3.80 -10.03
CA LYS A 92 11.65 -2.53 -9.31
C LYS A 92 10.28 -1.94 -9.64
N GLY A 93 9.35 -2.76 -10.10
CA GLY A 93 7.99 -2.30 -10.43
C GLY A 93 7.42 -3.00 -11.66
N VAL A 94 6.20 -2.61 -12.05
CA VAL A 94 5.49 -3.26 -13.16
C VAL A 94 6.00 -2.71 -14.50
N ASN A 95 6.91 -3.45 -15.13
CA ASN A 95 7.46 -3.19 -16.46
C ASN A 95 7.12 -4.35 -17.43
N LYS A 96 7.65 -4.34 -18.66
CA LYS A 96 7.39 -5.37 -19.66
C LYS A 96 7.86 -6.77 -19.23
N ARG A 97 9.00 -6.86 -18.52
CA ARG A 97 9.56 -8.12 -18.03
C ARG A 97 8.72 -8.66 -16.87
N THR A 98 8.38 -7.80 -15.92
CA THR A 98 7.55 -8.14 -14.76
C THR A 98 6.15 -8.63 -15.19
N LYS A 99 5.56 -8.01 -16.21
CA LYS A 99 4.26 -8.46 -16.75
C LYS A 99 4.33 -9.89 -17.25
N LYS A 100 5.39 -10.25 -18.01
CA LYS A 100 5.61 -11.63 -18.47
C LYS A 100 5.78 -12.62 -17.31
N LEU A 101 6.45 -12.21 -16.23
CA LEU A 101 6.57 -13.04 -15.02
C LEU A 101 5.21 -13.21 -14.34
N PHE A 102 4.43 -12.15 -14.22
CA PHE A 102 3.08 -12.27 -13.68
C PHE A 102 2.21 -13.21 -14.50
N GLU A 103 2.23 -13.11 -15.82
CA GLU A 103 1.52 -14.03 -16.73
C GLU A 103 2.01 -15.48 -16.58
N LYS A 104 3.34 -15.68 -16.50
CA LYS A 104 3.94 -17.01 -16.27
C LYS A 104 3.44 -17.65 -14.98
N TYR A 105 3.29 -16.85 -13.92
CA TYR A 105 2.85 -17.33 -12.59
C TYR A 105 1.37 -17.03 -12.32
N TYR A 106 0.55 -17.00 -13.36
CA TYR A 106 -0.90 -17.02 -13.31
C TYR A 106 -1.56 -15.80 -12.66
N PHE A 107 -0.93 -14.64 -12.72
CA PHE A 107 -1.59 -13.36 -12.42
C PHE A 107 -2.24 -12.78 -13.66
N GLU A 108 -3.33 -12.05 -13.48
CA GLU A 108 -4.08 -11.38 -14.54
C GLU A 108 -3.93 -9.85 -14.45
N ALA A 109 -4.20 -9.16 -15.56
CA ALA A 109 -4.25 -7.71 -15.56
C ALA A 109 -5.47 -7.18 -14.74
N PRO A 110 -5.36 -6.05 -14.04
CA PRO A 110 -4.19 -5.16 -13.97
C PRO A 110 -3.13 -5.65 -12.97
N TYR A 111 -1.85 -5.67 -13.39
CA TYR A 111 -0.74 -6.16 -12.55
C TYR A 111 -0.27 -5.17 -11.47
N THR A 112 -0.87 -3.98 -11.39
CA THR A 112 -0.55 -2.98 -10.35
C THR A 112 -1.11 -3.32 -8.98
N ALA A 113 -2.05 -4.27 -8.91
CA ALA A 113 -2.65 -4.79 -7.69
C ALA A 113 -2.60 -6.32 -7.69
N TYR A 114 -2.93 -6.93 -6.55
CA TYR A 114 -3.14 -8.37 -6.44
C TYR A 114 -4.36 -8.77 -7.26
N ASN A 115 -4.13 -9.50 -8.34
CA ASN A 115 -5.18 -10.01 -9.24
C ASN A 115 -4.82 -11.41 -9.74
N PRO A 116 -5.06 -12.45 -8.93
CA PRO A 116 -4.76 -13.83 -9.27
C PRO A 116 -5.82 -14.41 -10.23
N SER A 117 -5.40 -15.25 -11.16
CA SER A 117 -6.33 -16.10 -11.92
C SER A 117 -7.02 -17.12 -11.00
N GLU A 118 -8.11 -17.72 -11.45
CA GLU A 118 -8.77 -18.81 -10.72
C GLU A 118 -7.85 -20.03 -10.52
N TYR A 119 -6.95 -20.28 -11.48
CA TYR A 119 -5.94 -21.31 -11.34
C TYR A 119 -4.96 -21.02 -10.20
N LEU A 120 -4.42 -19.78 -10.15
CA LEU A 120 -3.53 -19.38 -9.05
C LEU A 120 -4.24 -19.47 -7.68
N LYS A 121 -5.50 -19.05 -7.59
CA LYS A 121 -6.28 -19.19 -6.35
C LYS A 121 -6.37 -20.65 -5.91
N THR A 122 -6.54 -21.55 -6.86
CA THR A 122 -6.58 -23.02 -6.57
C THR A 122 -5.23 -23.49 -6.00
N LEU A 123 -4.11 -23.10 -6.63
CA LEU A 123 -2.77 -23.44 -6.12
C LEU A 123 -2.52 -22.85 -4.73
N LEU A 124 -2.89 -21.59 -4.51
CA LEU A 124 -2.76 -20.93 -3.20
C LEU A 124 -3.57 -21.64 -2.10
N ASN A 125 -4.75 -22.17 -2.43
CA ASN A 125 -5.51 -22.99 -1.50
C ASN A 125 -4.81 -24.33 -1.19
N VAL A 126 -4.14 -24.93 -2.16
CA VAL A 126 -3.32 -26.15 -1.93
C VAL A 126 -2.17 -25.80 -0.98
N VAL A 127 -1.42 -24.75 -1.27
CA VAL A 127 -0.33 -24.26 -0.42
C VAL A 127 -0.84 -23.99 1.01
N TYR A 128 -1.98 -23.30 1.16
CA TYR A 128 -2.55 -23.04 2.47
C TYR A 128 -2.86 -24.33 3.26
N LYS A 129 -3.49 -25.32 2.62
CA LYS A 129 -3.81 -26.60 3.25
C LYS A 129 -2.54 -27.36 3.67
N GLN A 130 -1.51 -27.35 2.85
CA GLN A 130 -0.23 -27.98 3.17
C GLN A 130 0.45 -27.25 4.35
N MET A 131 0.42 -25.91 4.34
CA MET A 131 0.92 -25.10 5.44
C MET A 131 0.17 -25.37 6.74
N GLU A 132 -1.17 -25.41 6.68
CA GLU A 132 -2.02 -25.69 7.83
C GLU A 132 -1.73 -27.09 8.41
N ALA A 133 -1.58 -28.09 7.54
CA ALA A 133 -1.26 -29.46 7.95
C ALA A 133 0.13 -29.59 8.59
N LYS A 134 1.13 -28.87 8.08
CA LYS A 134 2.52 -28.99 8.52
C LYS A 134 2.86 -28.09 9.69
N TYR A 135 2.32 -26.87 9.72
CA TYR A 135 2.71 -25.81 10.66
C TYR A 135 1.55 -25.27 11.50
N GLY A 136 0.34 -25.77 11.30
CA GLY A 136 -0.87 -25.29 11.95
C GLY A 136 -1.50 -24.10 11.22
N LYS A 137 -2.68 -23.70 11.74
CA LYS A 137 -3.44 -22.58 11.17
C LYS A 137 -2.61 -21.30 11.14
N PHE A 138 -2.87 -20.49 10.13
CA PHE A 138 -2.28 -19.15 10.05
C PHE A 138 -2.55 -18.38 11.34
N PRO A 139 -1.51 -17.79 11.97
CA PRO A 139 -1.66 -17.05 13.22
C PRO A 139 -2.50 -15.79 13.01
N GLY A 140 -3.77 -15.88 13.38
CA GLY A 140 -4.76 -14.82 13.16
C GLY A 140 -4.74 -13.70 14.20
N GLU A 141 -3.66 -13.47 14.92
CA GLU A 141 -3.61 -12.41 15.90
C GLU A 141 -3.89 -11.05 15.25
N THR A 142 -4.99 -10.47 15.68
CA THR A 142 -5.34 -9.10 15.39
C THR A 142 -4.33 -8.19 16.07
N VAL A 143 -3.37 -7.67 15.32
CA VAL A 143 -2.68 -6.47 15.76
C VAL A 143 -3.77 -5.42 15.95
N VAL A 144 -3.95 -4.97 17.19
CA VAL A 144 -4.87 -3.88 17.51
C VAL A 144 -4.34 -2.65 16.78
N VAL A 145 -4.91 -2.38 15.63
CA VAL A 145 -4.65 -1.14 14.92
C VAL A 145 -5.37 -0.08 15.74
N TYR A 146 -4.62 0.67 16.52
CA TYR A 146 -5.14 1.91 17.07
C TYR A 146 -5.59 2.75 15.87
N PRO A 147 -6.89 3.06 15.75
CA PRO A 147 -7.33 3.96 14.70
C PRO A 147 -6.50 5.23 14.88
N LYS A 148 -5.68 5.55 13.88
CA LYS A 148 -5.09 6.89 13.84
C LYS A 148 -6.27 7.82 13.87
N GLU A 149 -6.41 8.62 14.93
CA GLU A 149 -7.29 9.75 14.91
C GLU A 149 -7.06 10.43 13.56
N LYS A 150 -8.11 10.49 12.75
CA LYS A 150 -8.07 11.29 11.54
C LYS A 150 -7.81 12.71 12.05
N LYS A 151 -6.54 13.15 12.01
CA LYS A 151 -6.27 14.59 12.07
C LYS A 151 -7.09 15.12 10.90
N GLU A 152 -8.16 15.82 11.21
CA GLU A 152 -8.90 16.57 10.21
C GLU A 152 -7.87 17.49 9.55
N GLY A 153 -7.39 17.05 8.40
CA GLY A 153 -6.43 17.81 7.64
C GLY A 153 -7.15 19.09 7.26
N LYS A 154 -6.66 20.25 7.71
CA LYS A 154 -7.18 21.54 7.28
C LYS A 154 -7.34 21.44 5.76
N LYS A 155 -8.56 21.56 5.27
CA LYS A 155 -8.86 21.54 3.83
C LYS A 155 -7.96 22.60 3.17
N ASN A 156 -7.00 22.17 2.36
CA ASN A 156 -6.05 23.10 1.69
C ASN A 156 -6.74 24.00 0.66
N THR A 157 -8.04 23.85 0.47
CA THR A 157 -8.83 24.57 -0.50
C THR A 157 -9.94 25.35 0.22
N LEU A 158 -10.01 26.62 -0.02
CA LEU A 158 -11.08 27.52 0.42
C LEU A 158 -12.12 27.61 -0.70
N VAL A 159 -13.40 27.63 -0.34
CA VAL A 159 -14.49 27.95 -1.26
C VAL A 159 -14.86 29.41 -1.04
N MET A 160 -14.79 30.18 -2.09
CA MET A 160 -15.27 31.56 -2.11
C MET A 160 -16.60 31.60 -2.84
N PHE A 161 -17.55 32.41 -2.37
CA PHE A 161 -18.86 32.56 -2.98
C PHE A 161 -19.19 34.01 -3.20
N CYS A 162 -19.95 34.29 -4.23
CA CYS A 162 -20.51 35.61 -4.49
C CYS A 162 -21.92 35.69 -3.90
N PRO A 163 -22.18 36.61 -2.96
CA PRO A 163 -23.49 36.71 -2.33
C PRO A 163 -24.63 37.14 -3.30
N ASP A 164 -24.26 37.83 -4.40
CA ASP A 164 -25.26 38.33 -5.33
C ASP A 164 -25.67 37.35 -6.43
N CYS A 165 -24.70 36.65 -7.02
CA CYS A 165 -24.98 35.77 -8.17
C CYS A 165 -24.73 34.26 -7.88
N GLY A 166 -24.32 33.91 -6.66
CA GLY A 166 -24.08 32.51 -6.26
C GLY A 166 -22.87 31.86 -6.91
N PHE A 167 -22.00 32.60 -7.62
CA PHE A 167 -20.80 32.03 -8.23
C PHE A 167 -19.83 31.54 -7.16
N GLU A 168 -19.37 30.30 -7.31
CA GLU A 168 -18.36 29.69 -6.42
C GLU A 168 -17.00 29.54 -7.11
N ALA A 169 -15.94 29.84 -6.37
CA ALA A 169 -14.56 29.63 -6.79
C ALA A 169 -13.76 28.88 -5.73
N LYS A 170 -12.98 27.89 -6.15
CA LYS A 170 -12.07 27.14 -5.26
C LYS A 170 -10.66 27.70 -5.36
N VAL A 171 -10.12 28.16 -4.22
CA VAL A 171 -8.79 28.76 -4.13
C VAL A 171 -7.95 27.99 -3.12
N SER A 172 -6.65 27.80 -3.43
CA SER A 172 -5.73 27.21 -2.47
C SER A 172 -5.57 28.12 -1.25
N ARG A 173 -5.72 27.59 -0.03
CA ARG A 173 -5.51 28.33 1.22
C ARG A 173 -4.12 29.01 1.23
N LYS A 174 -3.09 28.34 0.77
CA LYS A 174 -1.73 28.87 0.67
C LYS A 174 -1.65 30.09 -0.28
N MET A 175 -2.37 30.06 -1.39
CA MET A 175 -2.43 31.19 -2.33
C MET A 175 -3.17 32.37 -1.74
N PHE A 176 -4.29 32.11 -1.07
CA PHE A 176 -5.09 33.13 -0.40
C PHE A 176 -4.27 33.84 0.70
N GLU A 177 -3.58 33.09 1.53
CA GLU A 177 -2.69 33.64 2.58
C GLU A 177 -1.53 34.47 1.98
N LYS A 178 -0.91 33.96 0.91
CA LYS A 178 0.19 34.64 0.22
C LYS A 178 -0.23 35.99 -0.36
N HIS A 179 -1.46 36.14 -0.79
CA HIS A 179 -2.00 37.37 -1.37
C HIS A 179 -2.74 38.27 -0.35
N GLY A 180 -2.40 38.13 0.95
CA GLY A 180 -2.89 39.02 2.00
C GLY A 180 -4.36 38.80 2.39
N GLN A 181 -4.89 37.63 2.12
CA GLN A 181 -6.28 37.23 2.48
C GLN A 181 -7.37 38.11 1.85
N VAL A 182 -7.07 38.71 0.68
CA VAL A 182 -7.99 39.58 -0.04
C VAL A 182 -8.95 38.73 -0.91
N CYS A 183 -10.25 38.84 -0.68
CA CYS A 183 -11.23 38.19 -1.53
C CYS A 183 -11.35 38.91 -2.88
N PRO A 184 -11.35 38.19 -4.01
CA PRO A 184 -11.47 38.79 -5.34
C PRO A 184 -12.89 39.36 -5.55
N THR A 185 -13.01 40.23 -6.56
CA THR A 185 -14.31 40.72 -7.03
C THR A 185 -14.86 39.74 -8.07
N CYS A 186 -16.13 39.37 -7.92
CA CYS A 186 -16.82 38.56 -8.89
C CYS A 186 -17.05 39.32 -10.20
N VAL A 187 -17.29 38.62 -11.32
CA VAL A 187 -17.61 39.22 -12.62
C VAL A 187 -18.88 40.07 -12.59
N CYS A 188 -19.79 39.90 -11.62
CA CYS A 188 -20.94 40.76 -11.40
C CYS A 188 -20.60 42.07 -10.65
N GLY A 189 -19.34 42.28 -10.26
CA GLY A 189 -18.88 43.48 -9.55
C GLY A 189 -18.92 43.38 -8.03
N THR A 190 -19.44 42.31 -7.46
CA THR A 190 -19.58 42.13 -6.01
C THR A 190 -18.32 41.44 -5.41
N LYS A 191 -17.89 41.87 -4.24
CA LYS A 191 -16.79 41.24 -3.51
C LYS A 191 -17.19 39.86 -3.02
N MET A 192 -16.42 38.85 -3.33
CA MET A 192 -16.69 37.47 -2.89
C MET A 192 -16.41 37.31 -1.39
N GLY A 193 -17.18 36.44 -0.74
CA GLY A 193 -16.98 35.99 0.64
C GLY A 193 -16.31 34.62 0.71
N ILE A 194 -15.87 34.25 1.90
CA ILE A 194 -15.36 32.91 2.19
C ILE A 194 -16.38 32.22 3.08
N ASP A 195 -16.73 30.98 2.75
CA ASP A 195 -17.52 30.14 3.63
C ASP A 195 -16.60 29.52 4.70
N CYS A 196 -16.53 30.18 5.86
CA CYS A 196 -15.80 29.67 7.02
C CYS A 196 -16.74 28.84 7.87
N GLU A 197 -16.86 27.56 7.57
CA GLU A 197 -17.59 26.60 8.43
C GLU A 197 -17.02 26.49 9.87
N GLU A 198 -15.86 27.11 10.15
CA GLU A 198 -15.15 27.01 11.42
C GLU A 198 -15.55 28.08 12.45
N ASP A 199 -16.11 29.22 12.04
CA ASP A 199 -16.38 30.34 12.98
C ASP A 199 -17.79 30.30 13.61
N ALA A 200 -18.64 29.33 13.24
CA ALA A 200 -19.99 29.22 13.79
C ALA A 200 -20.06 28.56 15.17
N LYS A 201 -18.99 27.97 15.68
CA LYS A 201 -18.99 27.26 16.97
C LYS A 201 -18.48 28.07 18.15
N GLU A 202 -17.75 29.15 17.94
CA GLU A 202 -17.25 29.98 19.05
C GLU A 202 -18.24 31.07 19.52
N ASN A 203 -19.29 31.37 18.73
CA ASN A 203 -20.29 32.41 19.13
C ASN A 203 -21.58 31.84 19.77
N ALA A 204 -21.63 30.53 20.04
CA ALA A 204 -22.78 29.90 20.68
C ALA A 204 -22.62 29.66 22.19
N GLU A 205 -21.48 30.01 22.77
CA GLU A 205 -21.18 29.86 24.23
C GLU A 205 -20.79 31.19 24.90
N SER A 206 -21.42 32.30 24.50
CA SER A 206 -21.29 33.58 25.22
C SER A 206 -22.66 34.07 25.67
#